data_07d66e08245dda6e7e6018970ad27c5a
#
_entry.id   07d66e08245dda6e7e6018970ad27c5a
#
_cell.length_a   1.000
_cell.length_b   1.000
_cell.length_c   1.000
_cell.angle_alpha   90.00
_cell.angle_beta   90.00
_cell.angle_gamma   90.00
#
_symmetry.space_group_name_H-M   'P 1'
#
loop_
_entity.id
_entity.type
_entity.pdbx_description
1 polymer ?
#
loop_
_entity_poly.entity_id
_entity_poly.type
_entity_poly.pdbx_seq_one_letter_code
_entity_poly.pdbx_strand_id
1 'polypeptide(L)'
;MKKRDLFAELMQGVEEMAAHREGKLTLRQVSTEALPPPEVSAQEIVALRDKLHMSQAVFAKSIRTSPSTLRNWERQKSKPNAQAALLIKLVEKFPDMVERLGAV
;
A
#
# COMPACT_ATOMS: atom_id res chain seq x y z
N MET A 1 -25.07 24.69 45.26
CA MET A 1 -24.26 24.48 44.10
C MET A 1 -25.05 23.80 43.00
N LYS A 2 -25.04 24.37 41.86
CA LYS A 2 -25.74 23.78 40.73
C LYS A 2 -25.04 22.51 40.27
N LYS A 3 -25.78 21.44 40.25
CA LYS A 3 -25.23 20.16 39.85
C LYS A 3 -24.99 20.13 38.33
N ARG A 4 -23.79 19.87 37.93
CA ARG A 4 -23.44 19.82 36.56
C ARG A 4 -23.95 18.53 35.91
N ASP A 5 -24.51 18.64 34.73
CA ASP A 5 -25.00 17.46 34.02
C ASP A 5 -23.85 16.83 33.24
N LEU A 6 -23.06 16.04 33.96
CA LEU A 6 -21.90 15.33 33.38
C LEU A 6 -22.32 14.31 32.33
N PHE A 7 -23.50 13.71 32.51
CA PHE A 7 -23.99 12.72 31.57
C PHE A 7 -24.29 13.34 30.21
N ALA A 8 -24.97 14.51 30.18
CA ALA A 8 -25.24 15.20 28.93
C ALA A 8 -23.97 15.63 28.22
N GLU A 9 -22.96 16.11 28.97
CA GLU A 9 -21.67 16.50 28.41
C GLU A 9 -20.93 15.31 27.81
N LEU A 10 -20.96 14.18 28.52
CA LEU A 10 -20.34 12.92 28.00
C LEU A 10 -21.03 12.45 26.74
N MET A 11 -22.34 12.46 26.69
CA MET A 11 -23.10 12.04 25.51
C MET A 11 -22.83 12.94 24.31
N GLN A 12 -22.73 14.24 24.52
CA GLN A 12 -22.39 15.18 23.47
C GLN A 12 -20.99 14.86 22.87
N GLY A 13 -20.02 14.64 23.74
CA GLY A 13 -18.67 14.26 23.30
C GLY A 13 -18.63 12.95 22.52
N VAL A 14 -19.39 11.96 22.99
CA VAL A 14 -19.49 10.67 22.30
C VAL A 14 -20.14 10.83 20.92
N GLU A 15 -21.21 11.62 20.81
CA GLU A 15 -21.85 11.88 19.52
C GLU A 15 -20.93 12.58 18.55
N GLU A 16 -20.17 13.57 18.99
CA GLU A 16 -19.19 14.25 18.14
C GLU A 16 -18.10 13.31 17.65
N MET A 17 -17.59 12.47 18.54
CA MET A 17 -16.58 11.47 18.19
C MET A 17 -17.12 10.43 17.21
N ALA A 18 -18.34 9.97 17.43
CA ALA A 18 -18.98 9.00 16.54
C ALA A 18 -19.19 9.56 15.14
N ALA A 19 -19.69 10.79 15.04
CA ALA A 19 -19.89 11.46 13.75
C ALA A 19 -18.57 11.62 13.00
N HIS A 20 -17.52 12.01 13.69
CA HIS A 20 -16.19 12.16 13.09
C HIS A 20 -15.64 10.82 12.62
N ARG A 21 -15.81 9.77 13.41
CA ARG A 21 -15.36 8.41 13.07
C ARG A 21 -16.12 7.88 11.86
N GLU A 22 -17.41 8.05 11.79
CA GLU A 22 -18.24 7.62 10.67
C GLU A 22 -17.81 8.30 9.38
N GLY A 23 -17.54 9.59 9.42
CA GLY A 23 -17.04 10.32 8.26
C GLY A 23 -15.71 9.75 7.74
N LYS A 24 -14.77 9.46 8.64
CA LYS A 24 -13.48 8.86 8.27
C LYS A 24 -13.64 7.46 7.71
N LEU A 25 -14.49 6.63 8.31
CA LEU A 25 -14.74 5.28 7.84
C LEU A 25 -15.37 5.28 6.46
N THR A 26 -16.33 6.17 6.22
CA THR A 26 -16.96 6.30 4.90
C THR A 26 -15.94 6.67 3.82
N LEU A 27 -15.05 7.62 4.10
CA LEU A 27 -14.01 8.00 3.16
C LEU A 27 -13.06 6.85 2.84
N ARG A 28 -12.67 6.08 3.85
CA ARG A 28 -11.82 4.90 3.65
C ARG A 28 -12.49 3.83 2.78
N GLN A 29 -13.75 3.57 3.04
CA GLN A 29 -14.51 2.58 2.27
C GLN A 29 -14.62 2.99 0.80
N VAL A 30 -14.94 4.25 0.53
CA VAL A 30 -15.01 4.77 -0.84
C VAL A 30 -13.66 4.62 -1.54
N SER A 31 -12.56 4.97 -0.87
CA SER A 31 -11.22 4.84 -1.44
C SER A 31 -10.87 3.39 -1.73
N THR A 32 -11.20 2.47 -0.82
CA THR A 32 -10.91 1.04 -0.98
C THR A 32 -11.70 0.43 -2.14
N GLU A 33 -12.97 0.79 -2.27
CA GLU A 33 -13.83 0.30 -3.34
C GLU A 33 -13.42 0.84 -4.71
N ALA A 34 -12.91 2.07 -4.76
CA ALA A 34 -12.55 2.73 -6.00
C ALA A 34 -11.25 2.24 -6.63
N LEU A 35 -10.38 1.57 -5.83
CA LEU A 35 -9.03 1.22 -6.28
C LEU A 35 -8.78 -0.29 -6.15
N PRO A 36 -9.08 -1.07 -7.20
CA PRO A 36 -8.73 -2.49 -7.21
C PRO A 36 -7.22 -2.66 -7.18
N PRO A 37 -6.70 -3.78 -6.66
CA PRO A 37 -5.26 -4.05 -6.66
C PRO A 37 -4.74 -4.11 -8.10
N PRO A 38 -3.55 -3.54 -8.37
CA PRO A 38 -2.96 -3.59 -9.70
C PRO A 38 -2.51 -4.99 -10.04
N GLU A 39 -2.54 -5.33 -11.33
CA GLU A 39 -1.99 -6.58 -11.83
C GLU A 39 -0.62 -6.33 -12.45
N VAL A 40 0.31 -7.23 -12.16
CA VAL A 40 1.67 -7.17 -12.68
C VAL A 40 1.99 -8.51 -13.34
N SER A 41 2.38 -8.48 -14.61
CA SER A 41 2.80 -9.66 -15.34
C SER A 41 4.28 -9.94 -15.11
N ALA A 42 4.69 -11.18 -15.37
CA ALA A 42 6.10 -11.56 -15.30
C ALA A 42 6.97 -10.72 -16.24
N GLN A 43 6.46 -10.45 -17.44
CA GLN A 43 7.17 -9.65 -18.43
C GLN A 43 7.35 -8.21 -18.00
N GLU A 44 6.36 -7.63 -17.30
CA GLU A 44 6.48 -6.28 -16.77
C GLU A 44 7.59 -6.18 -15.74
N ILE A 45 7.77 -7.20 -14.91
CA ILE A 45 8.83 -7.24 -13.89
C ILE A 45 10.20 -7.30 -14.58
N VAL A 46 10.36 -8.16 -15.56
CA VAL A 46 11.63 -8.30 -16.31
C VAL A 46 11.96 -6.99 -17.04
N ALA A 47 10.97 -6.40 -17.73
CA ALA A 47 11.16 -5.16 -18.46
C ALA A 47 11.55 -3.99 -17.51
N LEU A 48 10.93 -3.94 -16.34
CA LEU A 48 11.26 -2.92 -15.34
C LEU A 48 12.67 -3.09 -14.80
N ARG A 49 13.08 -4.33 -14.50
CA ARG A 49 14.45 -4.60 -14.06
C ARG A 49 15.48 -4.17 -15.12
N ASP A 50 15.24 -4.51 -16.37
CA ASP A 50 16.12 -4.13 -17.48
C ASP A 50 16.20 -2.62 -17.63
N LYS A 51 15.06 -1.92 -17.51
CA LYS A 51 15.01 -0.46 -17.56
C LYS A 51 15.82 0.18 -16.45
N LEU A 52 15.79 -0.40 -15.26
CA LEU A 52 16.51 0.10 -14.08
C LEU A 52 17.94 -0.44 -13.99
N HIS A 53 18.34 -1.32 -14.90
CA HIS A 53 19.65 -1.98 -14.89
C HIS A 53 19.95 -2.71 -13.57
N MET A 54 18.93 -3.42 -13.06
CA MET A 54 19.03 -4.14 -11.80
C MET A 54 19.00 -5.64 -12.00
N SER A 55 19.84 -6.36 -11.23
CA SER A 55 19.75 -7.81 -11.13
C SER A 55 18.50 -8.21 -10.33
N GLN A 56 18.14 -9.49 -10.40
CA GLN A 56 17.05 -10.03 -9.60
C GLN A 56 17.27 -9.79 -8.10
N ALA A 57 18.50 -10.02 -7.62
CA ALA A 57 18.83 -9.85 -6.21
C ALA A 57 18.67 -8.40 -5.76
N VAL A 58 19.16 -7.46 -6.56
CA VAL A 58 19.09 -6.02 -6.23
C VAL A 58 17.65 -5.54 -6.27
N PHE A 59 16.89 -5.90 -7.29
CA PHE A 59 15.49 -5.50 -7.40
C PHE A 59 14.64 -6.08 -6.26
N ALA A 60 14.83 -7.37 -5.94
CA ALA A 60 14.14 -8.02 -4.84
C ALA A 60 14.40 -7.30 -3.53
N LYS A 61 15.67 -6.95 -3.26
CA LYS A 61 16.04 -6.21 -2.06
C LYS A 61 15.38 -4.84 -2.02
N SER A 62 15.28 -4.16 -3.15
CA SER A 62 14.67 -2.83 -3.25
C SER A 62 13.21 -2.83 -2.84
N ILE A 63 12.48 -3.87 -3.22
CA ILE A 63 11.05 -4.01 -2.85
C ILE A 63 10.82 -4.90 -1.64
N ARG A 64 11.88 -5.21 -0.89
CA ARG A 64 11.80 -5.96 0.39
C ARG A 64 11.25 -7.37 0.22
N THR A 65 11.65 -8.06 -0.83
CA THR A 65 11.29 -9.46 -1.04
C THR A 65 12.55 -10.30 -1.25
N SER A 66 12.41 -11.62 -1.22
CA SER A 66 13.55 -12.51 -1.46
C SER A 66 13.81 -12.70 -2.96
N PRO A 67 15.07 -12.94 -3.36
CA PRO A 67 15.37 -13.22 -4.77
C PRO A 67 14.64 -14.44 -5.32
N SER A 68 14.44 -15.47 -4.50
CA SER A 68 13.72 -16.67 -4.92
C SER A 68 12.25 -16.38 -5.20
N THR A 69 11.62 -15.53 -4.40
CA THR A 69 10.24 -15.08 -4.61
C THR A 69 10.13 -14.32 -5.94
N LEU A 70 11.04 -13.40 -6.19
CA LEU A 70 11.06 -12.63 -7.44
C LEU A 70 11.25 -13.56 -8.64
N ARG A 71 12.15 -14.52 -8.55
CA ARG A 71 12.34 -15.52 -9.62
C ARG A 71 11.06 -16.30 -9.91
N ASN A 72 10.33 -16.68 -8.87
CA ASN A 72 9.06 -17.38 -9.05
C ASN A 72 8.04 -16.53 -9.79
N TRP A 73 7.98 -15.22 -9.49
CA TRP A 73 7.12 -14.30 -10.24
C TRP A 73 7.53 -14.19 -11.70
N GLU A 74 8.83 -14.09 -11.99
CA GLU A 74 9.33 -13.97 -13.36
C GLU A 74 9.16 -15.27 -14.16
N ARG A 75 9.13 -16.41 -13.49
CA ARG A 75 8.88 -17.73 -14.10
C ARG A 75 7.40 -18.10 -14.13
N GLN A 76 6.53 -17.24 -13.68
CA GLN A 76 5.08 -17.46 -13.62
C GLN A 76 4.67 -18.61 -12.69
N LYS A 77 5.52 -18.99 -11.76
CA LYS A 77 5.19 -19.99 -10.73
C LYS A 77 4.25 -19.45 -9.66
N SER A 78 4.34 -18.15 -9.38
CA SER A 78 3.48 -17.45 -8.46
C SER A 78 3.30 -16.02 -8.95
N LYS A 79 2.33 -15.33 -8.36
CA LYS A 79 2.06 -13.92 -8.68
C LYS A 79 2.38 -13.05 -7.47
N PRO A 80 2.82 -11.80 -7.68
CA PRO A 80 2.97 -10.86 -6.59
C PRO A 80 1.65 -10.66 -5.86
N ASN A 81 1.70 -10.53 -4.53
CA ASN A 81 0.51 -10.15 -3.78
C ASN A 81 0.17 -8.68 -4.04
N ALA A 82 -0.96 -8.21 -3.51
CA ALA A 82 -1.45 -6.85 -3.76
C ALA A 82 -0.43 -5.78 -3.39
N GLN A 83 0.26 -5.94 -2.26
CA GLN A 83 1.26 -4.97 -1.80
C GLN A 83 2.49 -4.96 -2.70
N ALA A 84 2.99 -6.12 -3.07
CA ALA A 84 4.15 -6.22 -3.97
C ALA A 84 3.82 -5.67 -5.35
N ALA A 85 2.63 -5.98 -5.87
CA ALA A 85 2.18 -5.44 -7.16
C ALA A 85 2.10 -3.92 -7.12
N LEU A 86 1.60 -3.35 -6.04
CA LEU A 86 1.52 -1.91 -5.86
C LEU A 86 2.92 -1.27 -5.85
N LEU A 87 3.88 -1.87 -5.13
CA LEU A 87 5.26 -1.38 -5.10
C LEU A 87 5.90 -1.43 -6.49
N ILE A 88 5.69 -2.51 -7.23
CA ILE A 88 6.24 -2.65 -8.57
C ILE A 88 5.66 -1.59 -9.50
N LYS A 89 4.36 -1.37 -9.48
CA LYS A 89 3.71 -0.33 -10.27
C LYS A 89 4.18 1.07 -9.90
N LEU A 90 4.40 1.32 -8.62
CA LEU A 90 4.89 2.59 -8.12
C LEU A 90 6.30 2.88 -8.65
N VAL A 91 7.18 1.89 -8.60
CA VAL A 91 8.54 2.01 -9.15
C VAL A 91 8.52 2.19 -10.67
N GLU A 92 7.60 1.51 -11.35
CA GLU A 92 7.43 1.66 -12.81
C GLU A 92 7.05 3.07 -13.20
N LYS A 93 6.09 3.68 -12.49
CA LYS A 93 5.64 5.04 -12.76
C LYS A 93 6.63 6.09 -12.28
N PHE A 94 7.27 5.85 -11.14
CA PHE A 94 8.19 6.79 -10.50
C PHE A 94 9.50 6.09 -10.20
N PRO A 95 10.44 6.04 -11.16
CA PRO A 95 11.71 5.32 -10.97
C PRO A 95 12.53 5.80 -9.77
N ASP A 96 12.37 7.05 -9.36
CA ASP A 96 13.03 7.60 -8.18
C ASP A 96 12.55 6.95 -6.85
N MET A 97 11.45 6.20 -6.89
CA MET A 97 10.98 5.46 -5.72
C MET A 97 11.96 4.41 -5.25
N VAL A 98 12.82 3.89 -6.12
CA VAL A 98 13.87 2.94 -5.72
C VAL A 98 14.77 3.57 -4.66
N GLU A 99 15.20 4.82 -4.88
CA GLU A 99 16.03 5.55 -3.92
C GLU A 99 15.25 5.88 -2.65
N ARG A 100 14.01 6.29 -2.79
CA ARG A 100 13.15 6.61 -1.65
C ARG A 100 12.87 5.38 -0.78
N LEU A 101 12.63 4.24 -1.39
CA LEU A 101 12.45 2.99 -0.67
C LEU A 101 13.71 2.57 0.06
N GLY A 102 14.86 2.85 -0.49
CA GLY A 102 16.14 2.57 0.15
C GLY A 102 16.39 3.40 1.41
N ALA A 103 15.72 4.55 1.54
CA ALA A 103 15.84 5.43 2.71
C ALA A 103 14.92 5.05 3.86
N VAL A 104 14.01 4.11 3.67
CA VAL A 104 13.02 3.71 4.68
C VAL A 104 13.51 2.59 5.64
#